data_163b10b56f02958b006a989c094950a7
#
_entry.id   163b10b56f02958b006a989c094950a7
#
_cell.length_a   1.000
_cell.length_b   1.000
_cell.length_c   1.000
_cell.angle_alpha   90.00
_cell.angle_beta   90.00
_cell.angle_gamma   90.00
#
_symmetry.space_group_name_H-M   'P 1'
#
loop_
_entity.id
_entity.type
_entity.pdbx_description
1 polymer ?
#
loop_
_entity_poly.entity_id
_entity_poly.type
_entity_poly.pdbx_seq_one_letter_code
_entity_poly.pdbx_strand_id
1 'polypeptide(L)'
;MESGIILWADDEIDLLKPHILFLRERGYEVLTTNNGDEAIDLLKTRPFDIVFLDENMPGLSGIETLSLIKKSYPNLPVIMITKSEEEHIMEDAIGSSISDYLIKPVNPKQILLSVKKNLENKRLISEKTTHAYQQQFRNIGMEISSRLSYEEWTEVYKNLVFWELELEKSTDSSILEVLIQQKNEANQVFCKFVENNYLDWVNGKTQTKPLQSHNVMREKVFPLLSESPPLFLILIDNMRYDQWKVLQPIFEEYFRVERDELYYSILPTTTQYARNSLFAGLL
;
A
#
# COMPACT_ATOMS: atom_id res chain seq x y z
N MET A 1 -3.82 -7.20 -28.50
CA MET A 1 -5.26 -7.22 -28.22
C MET A 1 -5.44 -6.60 -26.87
N GLU A 2 -6.37 -5.65 -26.73
CA GLU A 2 -6.71 -5.11 -25.41
C GLU A 2 -7.34 -6.27 -24.63
N SER A 3 -6.77 -6.63 -23.50
CA SER A 3 -7.25 -7.72 -22.64
C SER A 3 -7.44 -7.17 -21.24
N GLY A 4 -8.54 -7.49 -20.62
CA GLY A 4 -8.87 -7.14 -19.25
C GLY A 4 -10.10 -7.90 -18.80
N ILE A 5 -10.19 -8.19 -17.51
CA ILE A 5 -11.29 -8.96 -16.91
C ILE A 5 -12.20 -7.96 -16.19
N ILE A 6 -13.43 -7.89 -16.65
CA ILE A 6 -14.45 -6.97 -16.17
C ILE A 6 -15.49 -7.74 -15.34
N LEU A 7 -15.78 -7.28 -14.14
CA LEU A 7 -16.96 -7.69 -13.39
C LEU A 7 -18.05 -6.64 -13.57
N TRP A 8 -19.26 -7.09 -13.91
CA TRP A 8 -20.41 -6.19 -14.07
C TRP A 8 -21.58 -6.70 -13.22
N ALA A 9 -21.93 -5.92 -12.19
CA ALA A 9 -23.07 -6.18 -11.34
C ALA A 9 -24.19 -5.17 -11.66
N ASP A 10 -25.36 -5.66 -12.06
CA ASP A 10 -26.54 -4.86 -12.43
C ASP A 10 -27.79 -5.76 -12.34
N ASP A 11 -28.82 -5.35 -11.64
CA ASP A 11 -30.04 -6.14 -11.47
C ASP A 11 -30.80 -6.37 -12.81
N GLU A 12 -30.62 -5.45 -13.75
CA GLU A 12 -31.13 -5.55 -15.12
C GLU A 12 -30.09 -6.09 -16.13
N ILE A 13 -29.09 -6.87 -15.67
CA ILE A 13 -27.94 -7.32 -16.49
C ILE A 13 -28.33 -8.03 -17.79
N ASP A 14 -29.48 -8.69 -17.80
CA ASP A 14 -30.00 -9.35 -19.00
C ASP A 14 -30.35 -8.38 -20.14
N LEU A 15 -30.70 -7.14 -19.82
CA LEU A 15 -30.95 -6.08 -20.79
C LEU A 15 -29.65 -5.51 -21.38
N LEU A 16 -28.54 -5.72 -20.69
CA LEU A 16 -27.22 -5.22 -21.06
C LEU A 16 -26.41 -6.20 -21.95
N LYS A 17 -26.99 -7.32 -22.36
CA LYS A 17 -26.35 -8.30 -23.25
C LYS A 17 -25.66 -7.68 -24.49
N PRO A 18 -26.26 -6.70 -25.19
CA PRO A 18 -25.59 -6.05 -26.33
C PRO A 18 -24.30 -5.32 -25.94
N HIS A 19 -24.25 -4.71 -24.75
CA HIS A 19 -23.08 -4.02 -24.23
C HIS A 19 -21.97 -5.02 -23.84
N ILE A 20 -22.36 -6.11 -23.22
CA ILE A 20 -21.45 -7.20 -22.83
C ILE A 20 -20.82 -7.83 -24.09
N LEU A 21 -21.64 -8.13 -25.10
CA LEU A 21 -21.16 -8.66 -26.39
C LEU A 21 -20.19 -7.69 -27.06
N PHE A 22 -20.53 -6.40 -27.07
CA PHE A 22 -19.69 -5.36 -27.64
C PHE A 22 -18.29 -5.26 -26.98
N LEU A 23 -18.20 -5.47 -25.65
CA LEU A 23 -16.91 -5.53 -24.94
C LEU A 23 -16.15 -6.82 -25.24
N ARG A 24 -16.86 -7.97 -25.27
CA ARG A 24 -16.25 -9.26 -25.60
C ARG A 24 -15.67 -9.31 -27.02
N GLU A 25 -16.33 -8.72 -28.00
CA GLU A 25 -15.82 -8.59 -29.37
C GLU A 25 -14.52 -7.75 -29.43
N ARG A 26 -14.24 -6.94 -28.42
CA ARG A 26 -13.01 -6.14 -28.29
C ARG A 26 -11.92 -6.78 -27.44
N GLY A 27 -12.13 -8.03 -27.03
CA GLY A 27 -11.12 -8.81 -26.33
C GLY A 27 -11.20 -8.72 -24.80
N TYR A 28 -12.23 -8.07 -24.23
CA TYR A 28 -12.46 -8.08 -22.80
C TYR A 28 -13.21 -9.34 -22.37
N GLU A 29 -12.79 -9.95 -21.25
CA GLU A 29 -13.59 -10.96 -20.59
C GLU A 29 -14.57 -10.26 -19.64
N VAL A 30 -15.87 -10.53 -19.78
CA VAL A 30 -16.91 -9.92 -18.95
C VAL A 30 -17.65 -10.99 -18.18
N LEU A 31 -17.53 -10.95 -16.86
CA LEU A 31 -18.35 -11.74 -15.93
C LEU A 31 -19.47 -10.84 -15.40
N THR A 32 -20.62 -11.44 -15.21
CA THR A 32 -21.83 -10.68 -14.84
C THR A 32 -22.49 -11.30 -13.63
N THR A 33 -23.08 -10.45 -12.79
CA THR A 33 -23.95 -10.84 -11.67
C THR A 33 -25.10 -9.85 -11.56
N ASN A 34 -26.14 -10.22 -10.84
CA ASN A 34 -27.35 -9.39 -10.65
C ASN A 34 -27.47 -8.77 -9.24
N ASN A 35 -26.45 -8.95 -8.38
CA ASN A 35 -26.47 -8.44 -7.03
C ASN A 35 -25.05 -8.17 -6.49
N GLY A 36 -24.97 -7.35 -5.44
CA GLY A 36 -23.70 -6.94 -4.84
C GLY A 36 -22.99 -8.05 -4.04
N ASP A 37 -23.72 -8.92 -3.37
CA ASP A 37 -23.14 -10.01 -2.56
C ASP A 37 -22.37 -10.97 -3.44
N GLU A 38 -22.96 -11.40 -4.56
CA GLU A 38 -22.31 -12.27 -5.54
C GLU A 38 -21.11 -11.60 -6.20
N ALA A 39 -21.18 -10.28 -6.42
CA ALA A 39 -20.04 -9.52 -6.94
C ALA A 39 -18.84 -9.58 -5.98
N ILE A 40 -19.07 -9.43 -4.68
CA ILE A 40 -18.03 -9.53 -3.64
C ILE A 40 -17.47 -10.96 -3.59
N ASP A 41 -18.31 -11.97 -3.70
CA ASP A 41 -17.85 -13.35 -3.69
C ASP A 41 -17.03 -13.71 -4.92
N LEU A 42 -17.40 -13.24 -6.10
CA LEU A 42 -16.61 -13.41 -7.33
C LEU A 42 -15.22 -12.77 -7.21
N LEU A 43 -15.11 -11.59 -6.60
CA LEU A 43 -13.83 -10.92 -6.35
C LEU A 43 -12.86 -11.73 -5.47
N LYS A 44 -13.38 -12.61 -4.59
CA LYS A 44 -12.56 -13.50 -3.77
C LYS A 44 -12.01 -14.71 -4.56
N THR A 45 -12.65 -15.06 -5.67
CA THR A 45 -12.33 -16.29 -6.42
C THR A 45 -11.26 -16.08 -7.49
N ARG A 46 -11.18 -14.86 -8.06
CA ARG A 46 -10.26 -14.51 -9.14
C ARG A 46 -10.01 -13.01 -9.23
N PRO A 47 -8.88 -12.57 -9.81
CA PRO A 47 -8.61 -11.15 -10.02
C PRO A 47 -9.50 -10.55 -11.11
N PHE A 48 -9.88 -9.29 -10.93
CA PHE A 48 -10.54 -8.45 -11.91
C PHE A 48 -9.76 -7.15 -12.11
N ASP A 49 -9.82 -6.58 -13.31
CA ASP A 49 -9.14 -5.34 -13.63
C ASP A 49 -10.01 -4.10 -13.41
N ILE A 50 -11.33 -4.27 -13.50
CA ILE A 50 -12.32 -3.20 -13.34
C ILE A 50 -13.68 -3.79 -12.97
N VAL A 51 -14.45 -3.02 -12.19
CA VAL A 51 -15.81 -3.39 -11.78
C VAL A 51 -16.80 -2.32 -12.23
N PHE A 52 -17.92 -2.75 -12.82
CA PHE A 52 -19.11 -1.92 -13.01
C PHE A 52 -20.14 -2.30 -11.95
N LEU A 53 -20.67 -1.31 -11.27
CA LEU A 53 -21.74 -1.49 -10.27
C LEU A 53 -22.95 -0.62 -10.63
N ASP A 54 -24.10 -1.25 -10.77
CA ASP A 54 -25.35 -0.50 -10.73
C ASP A 54 -25.61 -0.02 -9.31
N GLU A 55 -26.20 1.15 -9.19
CA GLU A 55 -26.53 1.73 -7.89
C GLU A 55 -27.63 0.95 -7.17
N ASN A 56 -28.68 0.60 -7.90
CA ASN A 56 -29.91 0.02 -7.36
C ASN A 56 -29.93 -1.50 -7.59
N MET A 57 -29.34 -2.25 -6.69
CA MET A 57 -29.34 -3.72 -6.72
C MET A 57 -30.11 -4.31 -5.53
N PRO A 58 -30.71 -5.48 -5.67
CA PRO A 58 -31.33 -6.17 -4.54
C PRO A 58 -30.27 -6.64 -3.54
N GLY A 59 -30.59 -6.56 -2.25
CA GLY A 59 -29.65 -6.85 -1.16
C GLY A 59 -28.74 -5.67 -0.89
N LEU A 60 -27.44 -5.80 -1.13
CA LEU A 60 -26.50 -4.70 -1.03
C LEU A 60 -26.65 -3.73 -2.20
N SER A 61 -26.84 -2.45 -1.88
CA SER A 61 -26.81 -1.37 -2.88
C SER A 61 -25.42 -1.27 -3.54
N GLY A 62 -25.36 -0.59 -4.69
CA GLY A 62 -24.06 -0.36 -5.35
C GLY A 62 -23.07 0.39 -4.47
N ILE A 63 -23.53 1.34 -3.66
CA ILE A 63 -22.70 2.14 -2.74
C ILE A 63 -22.14 1.28 -1.60
N GLU A 64 -22.98 0.43 -0.98
CA GLU A 64 -22.55 -0.49 0.05
C GLU A 64 -21.56 -1.51 -0.51
N THR A 65 -21.82 -2.03 -1.71
CA THR A 65 -20.94 -2.93 -2.44
C THR A 65 -19.59 -2.26 -2.74
N LEU A 66 -19.60 -1.01 -3.23
CA LEU A 66 -18.41 -0.20 -3.47
C LEU A 66 -17.55 -0.08 -2.20
N SER A 67 -18.16 0.28 -1.08
CA SER A 67 -17.48 0.44 0.21
C SER A 67 -16.78 -0.84 0.65
N LEU A 68 -17.44 -1.98 0.49
CA LEU A 68 -16.88 -3.29 0.83
C LEU A 68 -15.75 -3.70 -0.14
N ILE A 69 -15.92 -3.43 -1.44
CA ILE A 69 -14.88 -3.67 -2.44
C ILE A 69 -13.63 -2.82 -2.12
N LYS A 70 -13.80 -1.53 -1.88
CA LYS A 70 -12.67 -0.63 -1.62
C LYS A 70 -11.94 -0.92 -0.32
N LYS A 71 -12.64 -1.45 0.68
CA LYS A 71 -12.01 -1.93 1.93
C LYS A 71 -11.04 -3.11 1.70
N SER A 72 -11.37 -4.02 0.78
CA SER A 72 -10.58 -5.22 0.49
C SER A 72 -9.64 -5.03 -0.72
N TYR A 73 -10.04 -4.21 -1.68
CA TYR A 73 -9.35 -3.96 -2.94
C TYR A 73 -9.29 -2.45 -3.25
N PRO A 74 -8.52 -1.65 -2.48
CA PRO A 74 -8.53 -0.19 -2.58
C PRO A 74 -8.14 0.33 -3.97
N ASN A 75 -7.27 -0.39 -4.67
CA ASN A 75 -6.74 0.00 -5.99
C ASN A 75 -7.56 -0.54 -7.18
N LEU A 76 -8.60 -1.35 -6.93
CA LEU A 76 -9.46 -1.87 -8.00
C LEU A 76 -10.36 -0.74 -8.52
N PRO A 77 -10.29 -0.37 -9.83
CA PRO A 77 -11.17 0.61 -10.40
C PRO A 77 -12.64 0.16 -10.33
N VAL A 78 -13.50 0.99 -9.79
CA VAL A 78 -14.93 0.77 -9.74
C VAL A 78 -15.64 1.91 -10.44
N ILE A 79 -16.50 1.58 -11.40
CA ILE A 79 -17.33 2.51 -12.16
C ILE A 79 -18.77 2.31 -11.73
N MET A 80 -19.39 3.37 -11.22
CA MET A 80 -20.80 3.34 -10.87
C MET A 80 -21.66 3.62 -12.12
N ILE A 81 -22.79 2.92 -12.22
CA ILE A 81 -23.81 3.13 -13.23
C ILE A 81 -25.09 3.56 -12.51
N THR A 82 -25.65 4.70 -12.88
CA THR A 82 -26.73 5.34 -12.12
C THR A 82 -27.83 5.92 -13.04
N LYS A 83 -29.04 6.09 -12.50
CA LYS A 83 -30.18 6.68 -13.22
C LYS A 83 -30.36 8.20 -12.99
N SER A 84 -29.63 8.79 -12.01
CA SER A 84 -29.84 10.20 -11.60
C SER A 84 -28.57 11.04 -11.69
N GLU A 85 -28.72 12.30 -12.08
CA GLU A 85 -27.64 13.32 -12.06
C GLU A 85 -27.45 13.93 -10.65
N GLU A 86 -28.41 13.76 -9.73
CA GLU A 86 -28.34 14.34 -8.39
C GLU A 86 -27.29 13.69 -7.49
N GLU A 87 -26.70 12.59 -7.93
CA GLU A 87 -25.70 11.82 -7.21
C GLU A 87 -24.31 12.45 -7.17
N HIS A 88 -24.07 13.55 -7.86
CA HIS A 88 -22.87 14.37 -7.64
C HIS A 88 -22.66 14.79 -6.18
N ILE A 89 -23.74 14.88 -5.41
CA ILE A 89 -23.70 15.18 -3.97
C ILE A 89 -23.15 14.00 -3.16
N MET A 90 -23.27 12.78 -3.68
CA MET A 90 -22.67 11.58 -3.05
C MET A 90 -21.18 11.42 -3.36
N GLU A 91 -20.67 11.95 -4.47
CA GLU A 91 -19.22 11.98 -4.76
C GLU A 91 -18.44 12.68 -3.65
N ASP A 92 -18.94 13.81 -3.16
CA ASP A 92 -18.32 14.55 -2.03
C ASP A 92 -18.41 13.77 -0.70
N ALA A 93 -19.42 12.93 -0.51
CA ALA A 93 -19.64 12.15 0.70
C ALA A 93 -18.91 10.79 0.71
N ILE A 94 -18.73 10.16 -0.45
CA ILE A 94 -18.03 8.88 -0.60
C ILE A 94 -16.53 9.10 -0.86
N GLY A 95 -16.10 10.34 -1.08
CA GLY A 95 -14.72 10.77 -1.30
C GLY A 95 -13.91 9.82 -2.18
N SER A 96 -13.37 10.24 -3.29
CA SER A 96 -12.36 9.60 -4.16
C SER A 96 -12.39 8.05 -4.36
N SER A 97 -13.41 7.34 -3.85
CA SER A 97 -13.51 5.88 -3.93
C SER A 97 -14.01 5.38 -5.31
N ILE A 98 -14.69 6.22 -6.07
CA ILE A 98 -15.21 5.91 -7.40
C ILE A 98 -14.17 6.33 -8.45
N SER A 99 -13.90 5.45 -9.41
CA SER A 99 -12.94 5.73 -10.49
C SER A 99 -13.59 6.49 -11.66
N ASP A 100 -14.88 6.26 -11.89
CA ASP A 100 -15.70 6.92 -12.90
C ASP A 100 -17.19 6.64 -12.63
N TYR A 101 -18.09 7.37 -13.29
CA TYR A 101 -19.52 7.07 -13.25
C TYR A 101 -20.14 7.22 -14.64
N LEU A 102 -21.22 6.48 -14.88
CA LEU A 102 -21.98 6.50 -16.14
C LEU A 102 -23.46 6.63 -15.83
N ILE A 103 -24.14 7.50 -16.59
CA ILE A 103 -25.57 7.76 -16.41
C ILE A 103 -26.37 6.90 -17.40
N LYS A 104 -27.38 6.18 -16.91
CA LYS A 104 -28.32 5.42 -17.75
C LYS A 104 -29.23 6.39 -18.55
N PRO A 105 -29.48 6.14 -19.83
CA PRO A 105 -29.09 4.95 -20.61
C PRO A 105 -27.64 5.00 -21.07
N VAL A 106 -26.87 3.97 -20.69
CA VAL A 106 -25.43 3.88 -21.04
C VAL A 106 -25.23 3.56 -22.52
N ASN A 107 -24.29 4.24 -23.13
CA ASN A 107 -23.89 3.96 -24.50
C ASN A 107 -22.69 3.01 -24.51
N PRO A 108 -22.67 1.93 -25.35
CA PRO A 108 -21.54 1.00 -25.43
C PRO A 108 -20.18 1.68 -25.65
N LYS A 109 -20.15 2.79 -26.40
CA LYS A 109 -18.92 3.56 -26.63
C LYS A 109 -18.44 4.31 -25.37
N GLN A 110 -19.36 4.80 -24.53
CA GLN A 110 -19.01 5.43 -23.25
C GLN A 110 -18.42 4.41 -22.30
N ILE A 111 -19.04 3.24 -22.20
CA ILE A 111 -18.51 2.11 -21.39
C ILE A 111 -17.09 1.77 -21.84
N LEU A 112 -16.88 1.56 -23.15
CA LEU A 112 -15.55 1.25 -23.67
C LEU A 112 -14.53 2.35 -23.37
N LEU A 113 -14.92 3.61 -23.50
CA LEU A 113 -14.04 4.75 -23.21
C LEU A 113 -13.65 4.77 -21.73
N SER A 114 -14.60 4.55 -20.82
CA SER A 114 -14.34 4.51 -19.39
C SER A 114 -13.44 3.31 -19.03
N VAL A 115 -13.67 2.12 -19.60
CA VAL A 115 -12.77 0.97 -19.45
C VAL A 115 -11.35 1.32 -19.88
N LYS A 116 -11.18 1.84 -21.11
CA LYS A 116 -9.86 2.20 -21.65
C LYS A 116 -9.14 3.21 -20.77
N LYS A 117 -9.82 4.30 -20.39
CA LYS A 117 -9.26 5.35 -19.53
C LYS A 117 -8.73 4.78 -18.21
N ASN A 118 -9.51 3.92 -17.54
CA ASN A 118 -9.14 3.38 -16.24
C ASN A 118 -8.04 2.32 -16.33
N LEU A 119 -8.08 1.43 -17.32
CA LEU A 119 -7.04 0.43 -17.53
C LEU A 119 -5.74 1.05 -18.02
N GLU A 120 -5.80 2.06 -18.91
CA GLU A 120 -4.62 2.77 -19.40
C GLU A 120 -3.96 3.58 -18.28
N ASN A 121 -4.72 4.26 -17.45
CA ASN A 121 -4.18 4.96 -16.28
C ASN A 121 -3.46 4.01 -15.32
N LYS A 122 -4.07 2.85 -15.02
CA LYS A 122 -3.45 1.82 -14.18
C LYS A 122 -2.13 1.32 -14.79
N ARG A 123 -2.12 1.07 -16.11
CA ARG A 123 -0.91 0.64 -16.83
C ARG A 123 0.17 1.70 -16.81
N LEU A 124 -0.17 2.96 -17.13
CA LEU A 124 0.79 4.06 -17.13
C LEU A 124 1.41 4.33 -15.75
N ILE A 125 0.61 4.24 -14.67
CA ILE A 125 1.12 4.35 -13.31
C ILE A 125 2.09 3.21 -13.01
N SER A 126 1.73 1.96 -13.33
CA SER A 126 2.57 0.79 -13.14
C SER A 126 3.90 0.89 -13.92
N GLU A 127 3.84 1.24 -15.20
CA GLU A 127 5.03 1.43 -16.04
C GLU A 127 5.94 2.55 -15.50
N LYS A 128 5.35 3.66 -15.06
CA LYS A 128 6.10 4.78 -14.47
C LYS A 128 6.78 4.39 -13.17
N THR A 129 6.10 3.66 -12.29
CA THR A 129 6.66 3.17 -11.03
C THR A 129 7.78 2.17 -11.28
N THR A 130 7.58 1.22 -12.17
CA THR A 130 8.59 0.23 -12.58
C THR A 130 9.83 0.93 -13.15
N HIS A 131 9.67 1.89 -14.06
CA HIS A 131 10.78 2.65 -14.63
C HIS A 131 11.52 3.48 -13.57
N ALA A 132 10.81 4.13 -12.66
CA ALA A 132 11.41 4.88 -11.57
C ALA A 132 12.24 3.98 -10.65
N TYR A 133 11.74 2.78 -10.31
CA TYR A 133 12.51 1.81 -9.54
C TYR A 133 13.75 1.31 -10.30
N GLN A 134 13.65 1.03 -11.60
CA GLN A 134 14.79 0.63 -12.41
C GLN A 134 15.93 1.66 -12.41
N GLN A 135 15.58 2.95 -12.37
CA GLN A 135 16.57 4.02 -12.20
C GLN A 135 17.23 3.98 -10.82
N GLN A 136 16.44 3.74 -9.77
CA GLN A 136 16.91 3.70 -8.39
C GLN A 136 17.63 2.40 -8.04
N PHE A 137 17.30 1.30 -8.69
CA PHE A 137 17.91 -0.02 -8.45
C PHE A 137 19.45 0.03 -8.46
N ARG A 138 20.01 0.71 -9.46
CA ARG A 138 21.47 0.86 -9.59
C ARG A 138 22.06 1.69 -8.46
N ASN A 139 21.39 2.76 -8.06
CA ASN A 139 21.85 3.62 -6.98
C ASN A 139 21.86 2.86 -5.66
N ILE A 140 20.77 2.19 -5.32
CA ILE A 140 20.65 1.34 -4.12
C ILE A 140 21.73 0.25 -4.13
N GLY A 141 21.97 -0.42 -5.27
CA GLY A 141 23.01 -1.43 -5.41
C GLY A 141 24.43 -0.88 -5.18
N MET A 142 24.71 0.33 -5.67
CA MET A 142 25.99 1.01 -5.40
C MET A 142 26.15 1.40 -3.93
N GLU A 143 25.08 1.91 -3.31
CA GLU A 143 25.06 2.22 -1.88
C GLU A 143 25.34 0.98 -1.03
N ILE A 144 24.60 -0.12 -1.25
CA ILE A 144 24.78 -1.39 -0.54
C ILE A 144 26.23 -1.93 -0.68
N SER A 145 26.85 -1.72 -1.84
CA SER A 145 28.21 -2.18 -2.12
C SER A 145 29.29 -1.27 -1.52
N SER A 146 28.92 -0.11 -1.01
CA SER A 146 29.84 0.85 -0.38
C SER A 146 30.00 0.58 1.11
N ARG A 147 30.93 1.31 1.75
CA ARG A 147 31.12 1.24 3.20
C ARG A 147 30.16 2.22 3.88
N LEU A 148 28.97 1.74 4.28
CA LEU A 148 27.91 2.55 4.87
C LEU A 148 28.12 2.76 6.37
N SER A 149 27.75 3.95 6.86
CA SER A 149 27.48 4.24 8.27
C SER A 149 26.16 3.65 8.74
N TYR A 150 25.89 3.69 10.04
CA TYR A 150 24.61 3.22 10.58
C TYR A 150 23.42 4.11 10.15
N GLU A 151 23.64 5.40 9.95
CA GLU A 151 22.64 6.34 9.43
C GLU A 151 22.29 6.00 7.97
N GLU A 152 23.30 5.81 7.12
CA GLU A 152 23.12 5.45 5.72
C GLU A 152 22.39 4.11 5.57
N TRP A 153 22.69 3.11 6.41
CA TRP A 153 21.92 1.87 6.44
C TRP A 153 20.44 2.07 6.79
N THR A 154 20.14 3.03 7.65
CA THR A 154 18.76 3.39 7.98
C THR A 154 18.03 3.93 6.75
N GLU A 155 18.68 4.79 5.97
CA GLU A 155 18.08 5.34 4.75
C GLU A 155 17.95 4.29 3.64
N VAL A 156 18.92 3.40 3.47
CA VAL A 156 18.80 2.25 2.55
C VAL A 156 17.59 1.38 2.92
N TYR A 157 17.40 1.07 4.21
CA TYR A 157 16.25 0.30 4.66
C TYR A 157 14.91 1.00 4.37
N LYS A 158 14.79 2.29 4.70
CA LYS A 158 13.59 3.09 4.39
C LYS A 158 13.29 3.10 2.90
N ASN A 159 14.32 3.25 2.07
CA ASN A 159 14.19 3.28 0.62
C ASN A 159 13.72 1.94 0.06
N LEU A 160 14.25 0.82 0.55
CA LEU A 160 13.80 -0.52 0.16
C LEU A 160 12.34 -0.78 0.56
N VAL A 161 11.92 -0.34 1.75
CA VAL A 161 10.51 -0.42 2.19
C VAL A 161 9.61 0.46 1.33
N PHE A 162 10.03 1.67 0.99
CA PHE A 162 9.28 2.54 0.10
C PHE A 162 9.01 1.87 -1.25
N TRP A 163 10.04 1.30 -1.88
CA TRP A 163 9.88 0.62 -3.16
C TRP A 163 9.04 -0.66 -3.07
N GLU A 164 9.11 -1.38 -1.95
CA GLU A 164 8.25 -2.54 -1.71
C GLU A 164 6.77 -2.13 -1.77
N LEU A 165 6.38 -1.10 -1.03
CA LEU A 165 5.01 -0.60 -0.99
C LEU A 165 4.57 0.02 -2.33
N GLU A 166 5.46 0.70 -3.04
CA GLU A 166 5.12 1.27 -4.35
C GLU A 166 4.97 0.19 -5.45
N LEU A 167 5.84 -0.83 -5.45
CA LEU A 167 5.79 -1.89 -6.43
C LEU A 167 4.67 -2.91 -6.16
N GLU A 168 4.23 -3.07 -4.91
CA GLU A 168 3.03 -3.87 -4.60
C GLU A 168 1.75 -3.31 -5.25
N LYS A 169 1.72 -2.01 -5.53
CA LYS A 169 0.62 -1.37 -6.28
C LYS A 169 0.71 -1.63 -7.79
N SER A 170 1.86 -2.09 -8.26
CA SER A 170 2.11 -2.40 -9.67
C SER A 170 1.50 -3.74 -10.08
N THR A 171 1.19 -3.87 -11.36
CA THR A 171 0.71 -5.13 -11.94
C THR A 171 1.86 -6.04 -12.41
N ASP A 172 3.10 -5.56 -12.37
CA ASP A 172 4.29 -6.30 -12.82
C ASP A 172 4.94 -7.04 -11.64
N SER A 173 4.64 -8.33 -11.54
CA SER A 173 5.22 -9.18 -10.49
C SER A 173 6.72 -9.46 -10.69
N SER A 174 7.26 -9.32 -11.90
CA SER A 174 8.66 -9.62 -12.18
C SER A 174 9.60 -8.63 -11.49
N ILE A 175 9.18 -7.36 -11.40
CA ILE A 175 9.97 -6.32 -10.75
C ILE A 175 10.01 -6.49 -9.22
N LEU A 176 8.96 -7.07 -8.63
CA LEU A 176 8.94 -7.42 -7.21
C LEU A 176 9.98 -8.49 -6.88
N GLU A 177 10.17 -9.48 -7.74
CA GLU A 177 11.21 -10.50 -7.56
C GLU A 177 12.61 -9.87 -7.56
N VAL A 178 12.84 -8.89 -8.43
CA VAL A 178 14.10 -8.13 -8.48
C VAL A 178 14.31 -7.35 -7.16
N LEU A 179 13.29 -6.70 -6.64
CA LEU A 179 13.37 -6.01 -5.35
C LEU A 179 13.65 -6.99 -4.20
N ILE A 180 12.99 -8.14 -4.17
CA ILE A 180 13.21 -9.18 -3.14
C ILE A 180 14.68 -9.64 -3.18
N GLN A 181 15.25 -9.84 -4.36
CA GLN A 181 16.65 -10.20 -4.50
C GLN A 181 17.57 -9.09 -3.96
N GLN A 182 17.30 -7.82 -4.28
CA GLN A 182 18.05 -6.68 -3.77
C GLN A 182 17.95 -6.54 -2.24
N LYS A 183 16.77 -6.76 -1.67
CA LYS A 183 16.58 -6.81 -0.20
C LYS A 183 17.40 -7.92 0.44
N ASN A 184 17.46 -9.10 -0.16
CA ASN A 184 18.26 -10.21 0.34
C ASN A 184 19.76 -9.90 0.30
N GLU A 185 20.25 -9.26 -0.76
CA GLU A 185 21.63 -8.78 -0.86
C GLU A 185 21.93 -7.74 0.23
N ALA A 186 21.08 -6.71 0.35
CA ALA A 186 21.19 -5.70 1.39
C ALA A 186 21.25 -6.33 2.79
N ASN A 187 20.39 -7.29 3.08
CA ASN A 187 20.35 -7.98 4.36
C ASN A 187 21.64 -8.74 4.65
N GLN A 188 22.24 -9.41 3.66
CA GLN A 188 23.50 -10.11 3.83
C GLN A 188 24.65 -9.15 4.16
N VAL A 189 24.72 -8.00 3.48
CA VAL A 189 25.76 -7.00 3.73
C VAL A 189 25.53 -6.32 5.08
N PHE A 190 24.27 -6.01 5.42
CA PHE A 190 23.89 -5.45 6.71
C PHE A 190 24.23 -6.38 7.88
N CYS A 191 24.00 -7.68 7.75
CA CYS A 191 24.40 -8.65 8.79
C CYS A 191 25.90 -8.58 9.08
N LYS A 192 26.73 -8.52 8.04
CA LYS A 192 28.19 -8.36 8.21
C LYS A 192 28.55 -7.01 8.84
N PHE A 193 27.84 -5.95 8.46
CA PHE A 193 28.03 -4.64 9.06
C PHE A 193 27.73 -4.67 10.57
N VAL A 194 26.62 -5.26 10.98
CA VAL A 194 26.25 -5.41 12.39
C VAL A 194 27.27 -6.29 13.12
N GLU A 195 27.64 -7.44 12.57
CA GLU A 195 28.63 -8.35 13.14
C GLU A 195 29.95 -7.64 13.46
N ASN A 196 30.41 -6.78 12.56
CA ASN A 196 31.68 -6.08 12.70
C ASN A 196 31.63 -4.90 13.70
N ASN A 197 30.45 -4.33 13.97
CA ASN A 197 30.34 -3.09 14.75
C ASN A 197 29.61 -3.25 16.08
N TYR A 198 28.75 -4.24 16.22
CA TYR A 198 27.83 -4.37 17.35
C TYR A 198 28.53 -4.41 18.71
N LEU A 199 29.59 -5.20 18.85
CA LEU A 199 30.32 -5.33 20.12
C LEU A 199 30.99 -4.00 20.52
N ASP A 200 31.46 -3.21 19.58
CA ASP A 200 32.06 -1.92 19.88
C ASP A 200 31.01 -0.89 20.29
N TRP A 201 29.81 -0.94 19.71
CA TRP A 201 28.67 -0.12 20.14
C TRP A 201 28.24 -0.41 21.57
N VAL A 202 28.07 -1.69 21.89
CA VAL A 202 27.65 -2.15 23.23
C VAL A 202 28.70 -1.83 24.30
N ASN A 203 29.97 -2.04 23.98
CA ASN A 203 31.07 -1.81 24.92
C ASN A 203 31.51 -0.32 25.01
N GLY A 204 30.86 0.57 24.25
CA GLY A 204 31.19 1.99 24.27
C GLY A 204 32.59 2.33 23.73
N LYS A 205 33.15 1.49 22.89
CA LYS A 205 34.51 1.68 22.33
C LYS A 205 34.54 2.69 21.19
N THR A 206 33.38 3.07 20.64
CA THR A 206 33.26 4.04 19.56
C THR A 206 32.53 5.28 20.03
N GLN A 207 32.96 6.46 19.59
CA GLN A 207 32.27 7.72 19.85
C GLN A 207 30.98 7.84 19.03
N THR A 208 30.98 7.30 17.81
CA THR A 208 29.84 7.29 16.89
C THR A 208 29.16 5.92 16.96
N LYS A 209 27.96 5.90 17.53
CA LYS A 209 27.13 4.68 17.64
C LYS A 209 25.66 4.99 17.38
N PRO A 210 24.90 4.05 16.84
CA PRO A 210 23.47 4.23 16.64
C PRO A 210 22.71 4.35 17.97
N LEU A 211 21.56 4.99 17.94
CA LEU A 211 20.58 4.88 19.01
C LEU A 211 20.17 3.40 19.15
N GLN A 212 20.29 2.84 20.35
CA GLN A 212 19.96 1.45 20.63
C GLN A 212 18.81 1.35 21.63
N SER A 213 18.14 0.19 21.72
CA SER A 213 16.95 -0.04 22.55
C SER A 213 17.06 0.57 23.94
N HIS A 214 18.17 0.33 24.65
CA HIS A 214 18.39 0.81 26.04
C HIS A 214 18.56 2.33 26.19
N ASN A 215 18.76 3.05 25.09
CA ASN A 215 18.95 4.51 25.09
C ASN A 215 17.72 5.28 24.65
N VAL A 216 16.74 4.64 24.00
CA VAL A 216 15.57 5.32 23.38
C VAL A 216 14.82 6.16 24.40
N MET A 217 14.46 5.60 25.54
CA MET A 217 13.69 6.33 26.56
C MET A 217 14.45 7.57 27.04
N ARG A 218 15.72 7.42 27.36
CA ARG A 218 16.54 8.52 27.88
C ARG A 218 16.80 9.62 26.85
N GLU A 219 17.03 9.25 25.59
CA GLU A 219 17.47 10.20 24.56
C GLU A 219 16.32 10.79 23.75
N LYS A 220 15.19 10.08 23.66
CA LYS A 220 14.06 10.49 22.80
C LYS A 220 12.77 10.80 23.57
N VAL A 221 12.51 10.14 24.69
CA VAL A 221 11.24 10.26 25.42
C VAL A 221 11.35 11.20 26.62
N PHE A 222 12.33 11.00 27.50
CA PHE A 222 12.45 11.82 28.73
C PHE A 222 12.63 13.31 28.45
N PRO A 223 13.35 13.77 27.42
CA PRO A 223 13.43 15.19 27.12
C PRO A 223 12.07 15.83 26.84
N LEU A 224 11.14 15.09 26.25
CA LEU A 224 9.79 15.59 25.92
C LEU A 224 8.92 15.82 27.17
N LEU A 225 9.22 15.17 28.30
CA LEU A 225 8.46 15.32 29.54
C LEU A 225 8.52 16.74 30.12
N SER A 226 9.55 17.49 29.79
CA SER A 226 9.74 18.89 30.26
C SER A 226 9.09 19.93 29.34
N GLU A 227 8.70 19.56 28.12
CA GLU A 227 8.30 20.52 27.10
C GLU A 227 6.77 20.74 27.03
N SER A 228 5.97 19.74 27.23
CA SER A 228 4.49 19.84 27.21
C SER A 228 3.80 18.62 27.80
N PRO A 229 3.11 18.70 28.92
CA PRO A 229 2.22 17.66 29.40
C PRO A 229 0.81 17.80 28.79
N PRO A 230 0.05 16.68 28.62
CA PRO A 230 0.44 15.29 28.88
C PRO A 230 1.16 14.63 27.71
N LEU A 231 2.15 13.78 28.01
CA LEU A 231 2.80 12.91 27.03
C LEU A 231 2.17 11.52 27.12
N PHE A 232 1.73 10.98 25.97
CA PHE A 232 1.28 9.60 25.84
C PHE A 232 2.32 8.79 25.09
N LEU A 233 2.85 7.75 25.72
CA LEU A 233 3.75 6.78 25.08
C LEU A 233 2.92 5.54 24.68
N ILE A 234 2.83 5.29 23.39
CA ILE A 234 2.16 4.10 22.83
C ILE A 234 3.22 3.17 22.27
N LEU A 235 3.35 1.98 22.84
CA LEU A 235 4.23 0.94 22.34
C LEU A 235 3.41 -0.12 21.62
N ILE A 236 3.68 -0.29 20.33
CA ILE A 236 3.09 -1.37 19.52
C ILE A 236 4.19 -2.41 19.28
N ASP A 237 4.06 -3.55 19.94
CA ASP A 237 5.02 -4.64 19.85
C ASP A 237 4.87 -5.37 18.50
N ASN A 238 6.00 -5.80 17.93
CA ASN A 238 6.08 -6.59 16.70
C ASN A 238 5.53 -5.89 15.44
N MET A 239 5.35 -4.56 15.46
CA MET A 239 4.96 -3.81 14.27
C MET A 239 6.19 -3.52 13.40
N ARG A 240 6.13 -3.90 12.12
CA ARG A 240 7.20 -3.62 11.15
C ARG A 240 7.04 -2.21 10.57
N TYR A 241 8.12 -1.67 10.04
CA TYR A 241 8.14 -0.33 9.46
C TYR A 241 7.26 -0.20 8.21
N ASP A 242 7.19 -1.25 7.37
CA ASP A 242 6.28 -1.30 6.23
C ASP A 242 4.80 -1.22 6.68
N GLN A 243 4.42 -1.93 7.75
CA GLN A 243 3.08 -1.85 8.32
C GLN A 243 2.78 -0.45 8.87
N TRP A 244 3.76 0.18 9.53
CA TRP A 244 3.63 1.58 9.96
C TRP A 244 3.38 2.51 8.76
N LYS A 245 4.14 2.37 7.67
CA LYS A 245 3.98 3.20 6.48
C LYS A 245 2.62 3.06 5.80
N VAL A 246 2.01 1.88 5.87
CA VAL A 246 0.62 1.66 5.41
C VAL A 246 -0.39 2.33 6.33
N LEU A 247 -0.16 2.32 7.64
CA LEU A 247 -1.07 2.90 8.64
C LEU A 247 -0.89 4.42 8.79
N GLN A 248 0.31 4.95 8.51
CA GLN A 248 0.65 6.35 8.72
C GLN A 248 -0.36 7.33 8.11
N PRO A 249 -0.80 7.20 6.85
CA PRO A 249 -1.79 8.12 6.26
C PRO A 249 -3.11 8.18 7.04
N ILE A 250 -3.55 7.05 7.63
CA ILE A 250 -4.76 6.98 8.43
C ILE A 250 -4.57 7.75 9.75
N PHE A 251 -3.40 7.63 10.38
CA PHE A 251 -3.07 8.39 11.58
C PHE A 251 -2.95 9.89 11.29
N GLU A 252 -2.43 10.27 10.14
CA GLU A 252 -2.25 11.67 9.74
C GLU A 252 -3.58 12.43 9.50
N GLU A 253 -4.70 11.72 9.35
CA GLU A 253 -6.04 12.34 9.35
C GLU A 253 -6.39 12.96 10.72
N TYR A 254 -5.82 12.45 11.81
CA TYR A 254 -6.13 12.86 13.19
C TYR A 254 -4.93 13.45 13.93
N PHE A 255 -3.70 13.13 13.51
CA PHE A 255 -2.47 13.47 14.20
C PHE A 255 -1.42 13.97 13.20
N ARG A 256 -0.59 14.88 13.64
CA ARG A 256 0.58 15.31 12.87
C ARG A 256 1.79 14.46 13.24
N VAL A 257 2.39 13.77 12.30
CA VAL A 257 3.68 13.09 12.48
C VAL A 257 4.80 14.13 12.40
N GLU A 258 5.49 14.38 13.51
CA GLU A 258 6.60 15.35 13.56
C GLU A 258 7.94 14.70 13.24
N ARG A 259 8.14 13.45 13.62
CA ARG A 259 9.39 12.71 13.41
C ARG A 259 9.12 11.25 13.13
N ASP A 260 9.90 10.67 12.22
CA ASP A 260 9.91 9.26 11.86
C ASP A 260 11.38 8.80 11.92
N GLU A 261 11.77 8.23 13.05
CA GLU A 261 13.14 7.84 13.34
C GLU A 261 13.22 6.33 13.62
N LEU A 262 14.31 5.71 13.21
CA LEU A 262 14.61 4.30 13.50
C LEU A 262 15.72 4.21 14.54
N TYR A 263 15.73 3.13 15.28
CA TYR A 263 16.81 2.79 16.21
C TYR A 263 17.26 1.33 15.99
N TYR A 264 18.44 1.01 16.42
CA TYR A 264 18.98 -0.34 16.34
C TYR A 264 18.57 -1.13 17.59
N SER A 265 17.87 -2.25 17.38
CA SER A 265 17.53 -3.14 18.48
C SER A 265 18.80 -3.81 19.04
N ILE A 266 18.80 -4.06 20.34
CA ILE A 266 19.82 -4.94 20.93
C ILE A 266 19.62 -6.38 20.42
N LEU A 267 20.70 -7.15 20.44
CA LEU A 267 20.69 -8.57 20.09
C LEU A 267 20.68 -9.43 21.36
N PRO A 268 19.86 -10.48 21.40
CA PRO A 268 18.87 -10.88 20.41
C PRO A 268 17.65 -9.94 20.38
N THR A 269 17.05 -9.77 19.21
CA THR A 269 15.93 -8.84 18.98
C THR A 269 14.58 -9.34 19.52
N THR A 270 14.59 -10.42 20.31
CA THR A 270 13.35 -10.98 20.87
C THR A 270 12.71 -10.03 21.88
N THR A 271 11.40 -10.01 21.94
CA THR A 271 10.60 -9.13 22.82
C THR A 271 11.09 -9.14 24.28
N GLN A 272 11.46 -10.31 24.82
CA GLN A 272 11.92 -10.45 26.19
C GLN A 272 13.18 -9.61 26.51
N TYR A 273 14.09 -9.49 25.55
CA TYR A 273 15.31 -8.71 25.74
C TYR A 273 15.13 -7.27 25.26
N ALA A 274 14.72 -7.07 24.00
CA ALA A 274 14.67 -5.76 23.38
C ALA A 274 13.69 -4.82 24.08
N ARG A 275 12.47 -5.28 24.40
CA ARG A 275 11.48 -4.47 25.13
C ARG A 275 11.90 -4.19 26.57
N ASN A 276 12.43 -5.20 27.27
CA ASN A 276 12.89 -5.00 28.64
C ASN A 276 14.05 -3.98 28.68
N SER A 277 14.98 -4.09 27.75
CA SER A 277 16.08 -3.14 27.60
C SER A 277 15.58 -1.72 27.32
N LEU A 278 14.55 -1.57 26.48
CA LEU A 278 13.93 -0.29 26.16
C LEU A 278 13.45 0.45 27.42
N PHE A 279 12.75 -0.26 28.32
CA PHE A 279 12.20 0.35 29.54
C PHE A 279 13.18 0.39 30.70
N ALA A 280 14.04 -0.59 30.84
CA ALA A 280 15.04 -0.64 31.91
C ALA A 280 16.20 0.34 31.68
N GLY A 281 16.45 0.73 30.43
CA GLY A 281 17.62 1.53 30.08
C GLY A 281 18.96 0.76 30.26
N LEU A 282 18.89 -0.57 30.27
CA LEU A 282 20.03 -1.47 30.50
C LEU A 282 20.18 -2.44 29.33
N LEU A 283 21.38 -2.98 29.15
CA LEU A 283 21.72 -4.04 28.20
C LEU A 283 21.44 -5.42 28.79
#